data_53978570d976ef59ae8e595c936fe10b
#
_entry.id   53978570d976ef59ae8e595c936fe10b
#
_cell.length_a   1.000
_cell.length_b   1.000
_cell.length_c   1.000
_cell.angle_alpha   90.00
_cell.angle_beta   90.00
_cell.angle_gamma   90.00
#
_symmetry.space_group_name_H-M   'P 1'
#
loop_
_entity.id
_entity.type
_entity.pdbx_description
1 polymer ?
#
loop_
_entity_poly.entity_id
_entity_poly.type
_entity_poly.pdbx_seq_one_letter_code
_entity_poly.pdbx_strand_id
1 'polypeptide(L)'
;MVSMLRLLAAVSLASAVSAFIAPASASFAHRQQFLAVQNKNEFHPHASADPNKDDDNDSSSAPRICVVGGGFGGLNTALALHDLPWPSDMRPTITLLDKKERFVFLPLLYELCVDDASPEEVAPTFKSLLEGADIEFMQCGVDGVDVTTNTLYTPTKKMQFDAMVIATGADLNLASVPGAEEYAIPFYTIEQCYELRKRFNVLDSISENKKDGDPLKVVIIGGGYSGVEMSLNTLERLGGQDKVEITLVNRGDEILQYATDFNRKTGQESLKKAGIKVMTNTNVVEVTSAENIDEQSDNGQKCEVKVTPSTSGDETILEADLLIWTAGATSTNTQRGVLNSILPRDESGRLVTGKLMRVRDTENVFAVGDCSRARKVPYAATAQVAIQQAPVAAWNVFATVMNSRGRRDRSGEEYKMLPFEYLDLGEMMTLGSDDATISSLGGLVQLNGPAASIARRLIYAVRMPTVRQGVTAAVESTGRRVSSARQGRQDQKRRKGKLVNWK
;
A
#
# COMPACT_ATOMS: atom_id res chain seq x y z
N MET A 1 11.85 -5.31 39.86
CA MET A 1 11.66 -4.21 38.92
C MET A 1 11.82 -4.68 37.48
N VAL A 2 12.90 -5.30 37.04
CA VAL A 2 13.14 -5.78 35.67
C VAL A 2 12.08 -6.80 35.18
N SER A 3 11.58 -7.69 36.05
CA SER A 3 10.55 -8.68 35.66
C SER A 3 9.17 -8.05 35.46
N MET A 4 8.84 -7.03 36.21
CA MET A 4 7.57 -6.31 36.12
C MET A 4 7.50 -5.42 34.85
N LEU A 5 8.63 -4.81 34.49
CA LEU A 5 8.78 -4.06 33.22
C LEU A 5 8.68 -5.00 32.00
N ARG A 6 9.25 -6.22 32.08
CA ARG A 6 9.10 -7.24 31.02
C ARG A 6 7.67 -7.77 30.90
N LEU A 7 6.96 -7.91 32.02
CA LEU A 7 5.55 -8.32 32.03
C LEU A 7 4.65 -7.22 31.47
N LEU A 8 4.87 -5.96 31.85
CA LEU A 8 4.14 -4.81 31.31
C LEU A 8 4.39 -4.63 29.82
N ALA A 9 5.64 -4.80 29.36
CA ALA A 9 5.97 -4.77 27.95
C ALA A 9 5.31 -5.92 27.16
N ALA A 10 5.28 -7.13 27.72
CA ALA A 10 4.62 -8.29 27.12
C ALA A 10 3.10 -8.12 27.07
N VAL A 11 2.47 -7.56 28.11
CA VAL A 11 1.02 -7.26 28.14
C VAL A 11 0.68 -6.15 27.15
N SER A 12 1.49 -5.08 27.07
CA SER A 12 1.34 -4.01 26.09
C SER A 12 1.49 -4.52 24.65
N LEU A 13 2.49 -5.39 24.43
CA LEU A 13 2.72 -6.02 23.12
C LEU A 13 1.54 -6.92 22.74
N ALA A 14 1.06 -7.77 23.65
CA ALA A 14 -0.09 -8.64 23.43
C ALA A 14 -1.36 -7.81 23.17
N SER A 15 -1.56 -6.71 23.90
CA SER A 15 -2.71 -5.81 23.69
C SER A 15 -2.64 -5.07 22.35
N ALA A 16 -1.44 -4.59 21.96
CA ALA A 16 -1.24 -3.96 20.66
C ALA A 16 -1.48 -4.95 19.51
N VAL A 17 -0.87 -6.13 19.60
CA VAL A 17 -1.05 -7.20 18.61
C VAL A 17 -2.52 -7.63 18.56
N SER A 18 -3.19 -7.81 19.70
CA SER A 18 -4.62 -8.15 19.76
C SER A 18 -5.51 -7.04 19.19
N ALA A 19 -5.21 -5.77 19.44
CA ALA A 19 -5.97 -4.65 18.89
C ALA A 19 -5.86 -4.56 17.37
N PHE A 20 -4.70 -4.91 16.80
CA PHE A 20 -4.49 -4.96 15.35
C PHE A 20 -4.91 -6.29 14.70
N ILE A 21 -4.96 -7.39 15.47
CA ILE A 21 -5.45 -8.69 15.01
C ILE A 21 -6.99 -8.77 15.15
N ALA A 22 -7.57 -8.11 16.15
CA ALA A 22 -9.01 -8.08 16.39
C ALA A 22 -9.87 -7.75 15.14
N PRO A 23 -9.40 -7.01 14.13
CA PRO A 23 -10.14 -6.86 12.87
C PRO A 23 -9.98 -7.98 11.85
N ALA A 24 -8.96 -8.84 11.97
CA ALA A 24 -9.05 -10.16 11.32
C ALA A 24 -10.21 -10.96 11.94
N SER A 25 -10.51 -10.75 13.25
CA SER A 25 -11.72 -11.20 13.93
C SER A 25 -12.93 -10.26 13.77
N ALA A 26 -12.77 -8.99 13.34
CA ALA A 26 -13.88 -8.08 12.98
C ALA A 26 -14.25 -8.20 11.49
N SER A 27 -13.33 -8.56 10.60
CA SER A 27 -13.69 -9.26 9.36
C SER A 27 -14.30 -10.63 9.73
N PHE A 28 -13.88 -11.25 10.82
CA PHE A 28 -14.49 -12.43 11.43
C PHE A 28 -15.77 -12.08 12.20
N ALA A 29 -15.98 -10.90 12.78
CA ALA A 29 -17.25 -10.44 13.37
C ALA A 29 -18.17 -9.80 12.32
N HIS A 30 -17.65 -9.17 11.29
CA HIS A 30 -18.35 -8.97 10.02
C HIS A 30 -18.56 -10.32 9.31
N ARG A 31 -17.62 -11.22 9.33
CA ARG A 31 -17.79 -12.61 8.92
C ARG A 31 -18.73 -13.35 9.88
N GLN A 32 -18.82 -13.02 11.16
CA GLN A 32 -19.84 -13.56 12.08
C GLN A 32 -21.17 -12.82 12.03
N GLN A 33 -21.24 -11.53 11.72
CA GLN A 33 -22.48 -10.91 11.24
C GLN A 33 -22.85 -11.44 9.85
N PHE A 34 -21.89 -11.67 8.99
CA PHE A 34 -22.01 -12.38 7.73
C PHE A 34 -22.40 -13.85 7.97
N LEU A 35 -21.74 -14.56 8.88
CA LEU A 35 -22.07 -15.94 9.28
C LEU A 35 -23.29 -16.01 10.18
N ALA A 36 -23.67 -14.99 10.94
CA ALA A 36 -24.92 -14.92 11.66
C ALA A 36 -26.10 -14.59 10.74
N VAL A 37 -25.86 -13.87 9.65
CA VAL A 37 -26.75 -13.82 8.49
C VAL A 37 -26.73 -15.18 7.75
N GLN A 38 -25.60 -15.91 7.68
CA GLN A 38 -25.48 -17.24 7.10
C GLN A 38 -26.05 -18.36 8.00
N ASN A 39 -25.75 -18.38 9.30
CA ASN A 39 -26.28 -19.41 10.24
C ASN A 39 -27.79 -19.31 10.54
N LYS A 40 -28.39 -18.21 10.22
CA LYS A 40 -29.86 -18.18 10.03
C LYS A 40 -30.27 -18.85 8.73
N ASN A 41 -29.37 -19.29 7.88
CA ASN A 41 -29.52 -19.62 6.46
C ASN A 41 -28.86 -20.96 6.09
N GLU A 42 -29.20 -22.13 6.68
CA GLU A 42 -28.89 -23.46 6.11
C GLU A 42 -29.68 -23.69 4.81
N PHE A 43 -28.95 -24.00 3.75
CA PHE A 43 -29.46 -24.07 2.36
C PHE A 43 -30.14 -25.40 2.11
N HIS A 44 -31.46 -25.41 1.86
CA HIS A 44 -32.13 -26.49 1.15
C HIS A 44 -32.68 -25.94 -0.16
N PRO A 45 -32.35 -26.54 -1.31
CA PRO A 45 -32.87 -26.11 -2.60
C PRO A 45 -34.30 -26.62 -2.78
N HIS A 46 -35.27 -25.76 -2.77
CA HIS A 46 -36.60 -26.05 -3.37
C HIS A 46 -36.71 -25.25 -4.66
N ALA A 47 -36.53 -25.97 -5.77
CA ALA A 47 -36.92 -25.49 -7.09
C ALA A 47 -38.42 -25.65 -7.26
N SER A 48 -39.14 -24.56 -7.50
CA SER A 48 -40.38 -24.58 -8.23
C SER A 48 -40.18 -23.76 -9.51
N ALA A 49 -39.89 -24.45 -10.59
CA ALA A 49 -39.90 -23.89 -11.92
C ALA A 49 -41.34 -23.82 -12.43
N ASP A 50 -41.77 -22.64 -12.81
CA ASP A 50 -42.96 -22.42 -13.61
C ASP A 50 -42.60 -22.63 -15.09
N PRO A 51 -43.24 -23.55 -15.85
CA PRO A 51 -42.77 -23.94 -17.20
C PRO A 51 -43.23 -23.04 -18.33
N ASN A 52 -43.77 -21.85 -18.09
CA ASN A 52 -44.23 -20.95 -19.16
C ASN A 52 -43.77 -19.51 -18.97
N LYS A 53 -42.48 -19.27 -19.28
CA LYS A 53 -42.01 -17.94 -19.70
C LYS A 53 -40.97 -18.13 -20.76
N ASP A 54 -41.38 -17.93 -21.99
CA ASP A 54 -40.51 -17.57 -23.11
C ASP A 54 -40.04 -16.14 -22.90
N ASP A 55 -38.85 -15.96 -22.32
CA ASP A 55 -38.09 -14.72 -22.33
C ASP A 55 -36.69 -15.07 -22.82
N ASP A 56 -36.35 -14.64 -24.04
CA ASP A 56 -35.02 -14.64 -24.65
C ASP A 56 -34.07 -13.70 -23.89
N ASN A 57 -33.80 -14.04 -22.62
CA ASN A 57 -32.75 -13.43 -21.85
C ASN A 57 -31.81 -14.55 -21.40
N ASP A 58 -30.57 -14.53 -21.90
CA ASP A 58 -29.51 -15.52 -21.63
C ASP A 58 -29.13 -15.56 -20.12
N SER A 59 -30.14 -15.94 -19.29
CA SER A 59 -30.04 -16.02 -17.83
C SER A 59 -29.31 -17.28 -17.33
N SER A 60 -28.85 -18.13 -18.26
CA SER A 60 -28.22 -19.43 -17.93
C SER A 60 -26.69 -19.38 -17.85
N SER A 61 -26.03 -18.29 -18.27
CA SER A 61 -24.58 -18.17 -18.22
C SER A 61 -24.07 -17.73 -16.84
N ALA A 62 -22.90 -18.26 -16.42
CA ALA A 62 -22.23 -17.85 -15.19
C ALA A 62 -21.97 -16.34 -15.16
N PRO A 63 -22.22 -15.63 -14.04
CA PRO A 63 -21.95 -14.20 -13.94
C PRO A 63 -20.47 -13.90 -14.17
N ARG A 64 -20.18 -12.83 -14.91
CA ARG A 64 -18.82 -12.36 -15.23
C ARG A 64 -18.50 -11.15 -14.38
N ILE A 65 -17.52 -11.27 -13.51
CA ILE A 65 -17.12 -10.18 -12.61
C ILE A 65 -15.69 -9.79 -12.91
N CYS A 66 -15.48 -8.52 -13.28
CA CYS A 66 -14.15 -7.95 -13.53
C CYS A 66 -13.69 -7.11 -12.34
N VAL A 67 -12.48 -7.37 -11.83
CA VAL A 67 -11.82 -6.56 -10.83
C VAL A 67 -10.59 -5.92 -11.47
N VAL A 68 -10.59 -4.59 -11.58
CA VAL A 68 -9.55 -3.82 -12.28
C VAL A 68 -8.59 -3.19 -11.27
N GLY A 69 -7.35 -3.66 -11.25
CA GLY A 69 -6.31 -3.30 -10.30
C GLY A 69 -6.14 -4.35 -9.20
N GLY A 70 -4.92 -4.88 -9.06
CA GLY A 70 -4.55 -5.95 -8.11
C GLY A 70 -3.93 -5.46 -6.80
N GLY A 71 -4.05 -4.16 -6.46
CA GLY A 71 -3.59 -3.63 -5.19
C GLY A 71 -4.41 -4.14 -4.00
N PHE A 72 -4.25 -3.49 -2.83
CA PHE A 72 -4.96 -3.90 -1.59
C PHE A 72 -6.47 -4.04 -1.77
N GLY A 73 -7.12 -3.09 -2.42
CA GLY A 73 -8.56 -3.11 -2.64
C GLY A 73 -8.99 -4.23 -3.59
N GLY A 74 -8.35 -4.34 -4.76
CA GLY A 74 -8.77 -5.27 -5.80
C GLY A 74 -8.49 -6.72 -5.49
N LEU A 75 -7.28 -7.06 -5.04
CA LEU A 75 -6.94 -8.43 -4.65
C LEU A 75 -7.85 -8.94 -3.54
N ASN A 76 -8.03 -8.15 -2.46
CA ASN A 76 -8.94 -8.54 -1.37
C ASN A 76 -10.40 -8.61 -1.81
N THR A 77 -10.84 -7.78 -2.79
CA THR A 77 -12.18 -7.88 -3.37
C THR A 77 -12.35 -9.18 -4.17
N ALA A 78 -11.37 -9.54 -5.01
CA ALA A 78 -11.42 -10.75 -5.80
C ALA A 78 -11.48 -12.01 -4.92
N LEU A 79 -10.64 -12.08 -3.87
CA LEU A 79 -10.65 -13.16 -2.88
C LEU A 79 -11.98 -13.20 -2.10
N ALA A 80 -12.49 -12.04 -1.67
CA ALA A 80 -13.77 -11.98 -0.98
C ALA A 80 -14.94 -12.42 -1.87
N LEU A 81 -14.94 -12.06 -3.15
CA LEU A 81 -15.93 -12.52 -4.13
C LEU A 81 -15.91 -14.04 -4.31
N HIS A 82 -14.72 -14.64 -4.39
CA HIS A 82 -14.56 -16.09 -4.47
C HIS A 82 -15.15 -16.83 -3.26
N ASP A 83 -15.01 -16.26 -2.07
CA ASP A 83 -15.42 -16.86 -0.80
C ASP A 83 -16.94 -16.68 -0.51
N LEU A 84 -17.68 -15.89 -1.32
CA LEU A 84 -19.09 -15.68 -1.12
C LEU A 84 -19.91 -16.94 -1.46
N PRO A 85 -21.10 -17.11 -0.82
CA PRO A 85 -21.93 -18.31 -0.98
C PRO A 85 -22.75 -18.25 -2.28
N TRP A 86 -22.06 -18.28 -3.42
CA TRP A 86 -22.71 -18.34 -4.72
C TRP A 86 -23.47 -19.66 -4.88
N PRO A 87 -24.69 -19.63 -5.41
CA PRO A 87 -25.39 -20.86 -5.82
C PRO A 87 -24.56 -21.64 -6.83
N SER A 88 -24.63 -22.97 -6.81
CA SER A 88 -23.83 -23.83 -7.68
C SER A 88 -24.08 -23.60 -9.17
N ASP A 89 -25.30 -23.19 -9.51
CA ASP A 89 -25.74 -22.83 -10.87
C ASP A 89 -25.38 -21.39 -11.28
N MET A 90 -24.82 -20.59 -10.37
CA MET A 90 -24.49 -19.17 -10.59
C MET A 90 -23.06 -18.83 -10.09
N ARG A 91 -22.16 -19.79 -10.00
CA ARG A 91 -20.78 -19.51 -9.61
C ARG A 91 -20.12 -18.60 -10.65
N PRO A 92 -19.64 -17.40 -10.26
CA PRO A 92 -19.17 -16.42 -11.21
C PRO A 92 -17.80 -16.78 -11.80
N THR A 93 -17.52 -16.30 -13.00
CA THR A 93 -16.16 -16.15 -13.50
C THR A 93 -15.62 -14.83 -12.98
N ILE A 94 -14.60 -14.88 -12.12
CA ILE A 94 -13.94 -13.71 -11.55
C ILE A 94 -12.62 -13.49 -12.28
N THR A 95 -12.46 -12.34 -12.93
CA THR A 95 -11.20 -11.95 -13.59
C THR A 95 -10.57 -10.77 -12.86
N LEU A 96 -9.35 -10.97 -12.33
CA LEU A 96 -8.52 -9.91 -11.77
C LEU A 96 -7.57 -9.41 -12.85
N LEU A 97 -7.64 -8.10 -13.18
CA LEU A 97 -6.79 -7.47 -14.19
C LEU A 97 -5.81 -6.50 -13.52
N ASP A 98 -4.52 -6.65 -13.81
CA ASP A 98 -3.49 -5.69 -13.41
C ASP A 98 -2.39 -5.62 -14.48
N LYS A 99 -1.76 -4.45 -14.63
CA LYS A 99 -0.60 -4.26 -15.53
C LYS A 99 0.64 -5.01 -15.04
N LYS A 100 0.75 -5.20 -13.72
CA LYS A 100 1.89 -5.81 -13.04
C LYS A 100 1.61 -7.28 -12.77
N GLU A 101 2.67 -8.06 -12.69
CA GLU A 101 2.61 -9.49 -12.34
C GLU A 101 2.50 -9.71 -10.82
N ARG A 102 2.85 -8.68 -10.03
CA ARG A 102 3.05 -8.81 -8.59
C ARG A 102 2.18 -7.83 -7.81
N PHE A 103 1.63 -8.33 -6.73
CA PHE A 103 1.11 -7.51 -5.65
C PHE A 103 2.28 -6.88 -4.89
N VAL A 104 2.16 -5.62 -4.48
CA VAL A 104 3.19 -4.95 -3.66
C VAL A 104 2.61 -4.58 -2.31
N PHE A 105 3.20 -5.12 -1.25
CA PHE A 105 2.87 -4.74 0.12
C PHE A 105 3.66 -3.48 0.49
N LEU A 106 3.16 -2.32 0.05
CA LEU A 106 3.81 -1.01 0.20
C LEU A 106 4.39 -0.72 1.58
N PRO A 107 3.73 -1.09 2.71
CA PRO A 107 4.28 -0.84 4.04
C PRO A 107 5.60 -1.57 4.37
N LEU A 108 6.03 -2.51 3.55
CA LEU A 108 7.32 -3.21 3.68
C LEU A 108 8.27 -2.93 2.52
N LEU A 109 7.90 -2.08 1.56
CA LEU A 109 8.70 -1.85 0.36
C LEU A 109 10.08 -1.26 0.68
N TYR A 110 10.20 -0.40 1.71
CA TYR A 110 11.48 0.15 2.13
C TYR A 110 12.42 -0.94 2.67
N GLU A 111 11.91 -1.99 3.35
CA GLU A 111 12.73 -3.10 3.82
C GLU A 111 13.38 -3.87 2.66
N LEU A 112 12.68 -3.97 1.53
CA LEU A 112 13.25 -4.52 0.30
C LEU A 112 14.36 -3.61 -0.27
N CYS A 113 14.23 -2.28 -0.18
CA CYS A 113 15.24 -1.33 -0.63
C CYS A 113 16.56 -1.45 0.13
N VAL A 114 16.51 -1.76 1.43
CA VAL A 114 17.69 -1.84 2.30
C VAL A 114 18.14 -3.28 2.59
N ASP A 115 17.68 -4.26 1.79
CA ASP A 115 18.00 -5.69 1.89
C ASP A 115 17.48 -6.39 3.17
N ASP A 116 16.51 -5.79 3.87
CA ASP A 116 15.91 -6.34 5.10
C ASP A 116 14.73 -7.29 4.81
N ALA A 117 14.21 -7.31 3.59
CA ALA A 117 13.13 -8.19 3.15
C ALA A 117 13.41 -8.85 1.80
N SER A 118 12.77 -9.99 1.52
CA SER A 118 12.83 -10.65 0.21
C SER A 118 11.74 -10.15 -0.74
N PRO A 119 11.95 -10.25 -2.07
CA PRO A 119 10.92 -9.93 -3.05
C PRO A 119 9.64 -10.74 -2.87
N GLU A 120 9.75 -12.01 -2.49
CA GLU A 120 8.63 -12.91 -2.27
C GLU A 120 7.81 -12.52 -1.04
N GLU A 121 8.45 -11.93 -0.03
CA GLU A 121 7.80 -11.41 1.16
C GLU A 121 7.03 -10.12 0.86
N VAL A 122 7.67 -9.18 0.15
CA VAL A 122 7.11 -7.83 -0.08
C VAL A 122 6.24 -7.77 -1.33
N ALA A 123 6.59 -8.52 -2.36
CA ALA A 123 5.91 -8.48 -3.65
C ALA A 123 5.69 -9.87 -4.26
N PRO A 124 4.82 -10.70 -3.66
CA PRO A 124 4.45 -12.00 -4.21
C PRO A 124 3.72 -11.86 -5.54
N THR A 125 3.86 -12.87 -6.42
CA THR A 125 3.13 -12.89 -7.69
C THR A 125 1.63 -13.13 -7.47
N PHE A 126 0.77 -12.57 -8.33
CA PHE A 126 -0.66 -12.88 -8.30
C PHE A 126 -0.92 -14.36 -8.49
N LYS A 127 -0.13 -15.04 -9.33
CA LYS A 127 -0.22 -16.50 -9.49
C LYS A 127 -0.08 -17.24 -8.17
N SER A 128 0.88 -16.85 -7.31
CA SER A 128 1.07 -17.49 -6.01
C SER A 128 -0.02 -17.12 -5.00
N LEU A 129 -0.55 -15.89 -5.06
CA LEU A 129 -1.59 -15.41 -4.15
C LEU A 129 -2.97 -15.99 -4.46
N LEU A 130 -3.22 -16.32 -5.73
CA LEU A 130 -4.50 -16.87 -6.21
C LEU A 130 -4.46 -18.40 -6.32
N GLU A 131 -3.36 -19.06 -5.92
CA GLU A 131 -3.23 -20.50 -5.94
C GLU A 131 -4.33 -21.16 -5.09
N GLY A 132 -5.15 -22.00 -5.73
CA GLY A 132 -6.29 -22.66 -5.09
C GLY A 132 -7.60 -21.86 -5.08
N ALA A 133 -7.61 -20.63 -5.58
CA ALA A 133 -8.82 -19.84 -5.83
C ALA A 133 -9.23 -19.95 -7.31
N ASP A 134 -10.52 -20.05 -7.56
CA ASP A 134 -11.09 -20.01 -8.91
C ASP A 134 -11.23 -18.57 -9.40
N ILE A 135 -10.07 -17.92 -9.59
CA ILE A 135 -9.93 -16.53 -10.04
C ILE A 135 -8.95 -16.49 -11.20
N GLU A 136 -9.40 -16.01 -12.35
CA GLU A 136 -8.55 -15.78 -13.51
C GLU A 136 -7.71 -14.50 -13.29
N PHE A 137 -6.39 -14.62 -13.36
CA PHE A 137 -5.51 -13.44 -13.39
C PHE A 137 -5.13 -13.10 -14.83
N MET A 138 -5.36 -11.86 -15.22
CA MET A 138 -4.98 -11.33 -16.51
C MET A 138 -4.00 -10.17 -16.34
N GLN A 139 -2.74 -10.39 -16.73
CA GLN A 139 -1.74 -9.33 -16.74
C GLN A 139 -1.95 -8.42 -17.96
N CYS A 140 -2.74 -7.37 -17.79
CA CYS A 140 -2.97 -6.36 -18.82
C CYS A 140 -3.44 -5.03 -18.23
N GLY A 141 -3.29 -3.96 -19.02
CA GLY A 141 -3.96 -2.70 -18.75
C GLY A 141 -5.43 -2.73 -19.18
N VAL A 142 -6.20 -1.79 -18.68
CA VAL A 142 -7.56 -1.49 -19.15
C VAL A 142 -7.54 -0.16 -19.85
N ASP A 143 -7.94 -0.11 -21.13
CA ASP A 143 -7.93 1.10 -21.96
C ASP A 143 -9.21 1.90 -21.81
N GLY A 144 -10.33 1.24 -21.52
CA GLY A 144 -11.61 1.90 -21.35
C GLY A 144 -12.71 0.98 -20.83
N VAL A 145 -13.81 1.61 -20.43
CA VAL A 145 -15.04 0.94 -20.02
C VAL A 145 -16.25 1.64 -20.64
N ASP A 146 -17.11 0.88 -21.28
CA ASP A 146 -18.44 1.32 -21.67
C ASP A 146 -19.46 0.73 -20.68
N VAL A 147 -19.99 1.60 -19.82
CA VAL A 147 -20.96 1.21 -18.80
C VAL A 147 -22.37 1.01 -19.37
N THR A 148 -22.63 1.51 -20.59
CA THR A 148 -23.93 1.34 -21.27
C THR A 148 -24.06 -0.07 -21.82
N THR A 149 -22.97 -0.60 -22.37
CA THR A 149 -22.91 -1.95 -22.95
C THR A 149 -22.24 -2.96 -22.02
N ASN A 150 -21.85 -2.55 -20.80
CA ASN A 150 -21.09 -3.36 -19.84
C ASN A 150 -19.84 -4.02 -20.47
N THR A 151 -19.08 -3.24 -21.24
CA THR A 151 -17.92 -3.71 -21.98
C THR A 151 -16.64 -3.08 -21.45
N LEU A 152 -15.66 -3.92 -21.11
CA LEU A 152 -14.31 -3.52 -20.73
C LEU A 152 -13.37 -3.75 -21.92
N TYR A 153 -12.55 -2.74 -22.22
CA TYR A 153 -11.59 -2.74 -23.31
C TYR A 153 -10.18 -2.89 -22.77
N THR A 154 -9.45 -3.89 -23.28
CA THR A 154 -8.02 -4.07 -23.04
C THR A 154 -7.25 -3.96 -24.36
N PRO A 155 -5.92 -3.82 -24.35
CA PRO A 155 -5.13 -3.76 -25.59
C PRO A 155 -5.33 -4.95 -26.52
N THR A 156 -5.77 -6.10 -26.00
CA THR A 156 -5.85 -7.36 -26.78
C THR A 156 -7.27 -7.85 -27.01
N LYS A 157 -8.23 -7.52 -26.13
CA LYS A 157 -9.61 -8.02 -26.25
C LYS A 157 -10.65 -7.11 -25.62
N LYS A 158 -11.90 -7.32 -26.03
CA LYS A 158 -13.10 -6.78 -25.36
C LYS A 158 -13.67 -7.84 -24.44
N MET A 159 -14.11 -7.45 -23.27
CA MET A 159 -14.70 -8.34 -22.27
C MET A 159 -16.04 -7.78 -21.82
N GLN A 160 -17.07 -8.62 -21.81
CA GLN A 160 -18.36 -8.29 -21.23
C GLN A 160 -18.32 -8.59 -19.72
N PHE A 161 -18.98 -7.74 -18.90
CA PHE A 161 -19.10 -7.98 -17.47
C PHE A 161 -20.55 -7.79 -17.01
N ASP A 162 -20.95 -8.55 -16.00
CA ASP A 162 -22.22 -8.37 -15.31
C ASP A 162 -22.07 -7.42 -14.11
N ALA A 163 -20.88 -7.40 -13.49
CA ALA A 163 -20.49 -6.40 -12.51
C ALA A 163 -18.97 -6.13 -12.56
N MET A 164 -18.55 -4.94 -12.14
CA MET A 164 -17.15 -4.54 -12.15
C MET A 164 -16.76 -3.79 -10.88
N VAL A 165 -15.53 -4.04 -10.40
CA VAL A 165 -14.91 -3.28 -9.32
C VAL A 165 -13.63 -2.61 -9.82
N ILE A 166 -13.55 -1.28 -9.67
CA ILE A 166 -12.39 -0.48 -10.04
C ILE A 166 -11.56 -0.24 -8.76
N ALA A 167 -10.32 -0.73 -8.76
CA ALA A 167 -9.39 -0.69 -7.65
C ALA A 167 -7.97 -0.29 -8.08
N THR A 168 -7.87 0.60 -9.06
CA THR A 168 -6.62 1.00 -9.72
C THR A 168 -5.68 1.81 -8.84
N GLY A 169 -6.11 2.23 -7.66
CA GLY A 169 -5.29 2.94 -6.70
C GLY A 169 -4.88 4.34 -7.14
N ALA A 170 -3.68 4.74 -6.72
CA ALA A 170 -3.03 6.00 -7.08
C ALA A 170 -1.62 5.73 -7.61
N ASP A 171 -1.00 6.75 -8.18
CA ASP A 171 0.40 6.73 -8.62
C ASP A 171 1.05 8.07 -8.30
N LEU A 172 2.38 8.12 -8.27
CA LEU A 172 3.10 9.36 -8.01
C LEU A 172 3.11 10.24 -9.27
N ASN A 173 2.83 11.54 -9.08
CA ASN A 173 2.82 12.50 -10.18
C ASN A 173 4.11 13.34 -10.18
N LEU A 174 5.12 12.87 -10.90
CA LEU A 174 6.37 13.59 -11.09
C LEU A 174 6.28 14.64 -12.22
N ALA A 175 5.40 14.38 -13.21
CA ALA A 175 5.24 15.26 -14.37
C ALA A 175 4.79 16.69 -14.03
N SER A 176 4.31 16.92 -12.80
CA SER A 176 3.94 18.26 -12.33
C SER A 176 5.14 19.17 -12.05
N VAL A 177 6.36 18.61 -11.96
CA VAL A 177 7.60 19.36 -11.72
C VAL A 177 8.57 19.08 -12.87
N PRO A 178 8.99 20.11 -13.63
CA PRO A 178 9.96 19.96 -14.72
C PRO A 178 11.21 19.25 -14.25
N GLY A 179 11.68 18.27 -15.01
CA GLY A 179 12.88 17.47 -14.74
C GLY A 179 12.73 16.39 -13.66
N ALA A 180 11.65 16.37 -12.87
CA ALA A 180 11.50 15.37 -11.82
C ALA A 180 11.42 13.92 -12.36
N GLU A 181 10.79 13.70 -13.52
CA GLU A 181 10.71 12.36 -14.14
C GLU A 181 12.09 11.85 -14.62
N GLU A 182 13.04 12.74 -14.89
CA GLU A 182 14.36 12.40 -15.40
C GLU A 182 15.36 12.10 -14.27
N TYR A 183 15.33 12.87 -13.19
CA TYR A 183 16.34 12.83 -12.14
C TYR A 183 15.88 12.21 -10.83
N ALA A 184 14.59 12.19 -10.54
CA ALA A 184 14.08 11.64 -9.28
C ALA A 184 13.73 10.15 -9.41
N ILE A 185 14.12 9.37 -8.41
CA ILE A 185 13.66 8.00 -8.28
C ILE A 185 12.39 8.00 -7.41
N PRO A 186 11.22 7.69 -7.99
CA PRO A 186 10.00 7.56 -7.20
C PRO A 186 10.06 6.32 -6.31
N PHE A 187 9.30 6.35 -5.20
CA PHE A 187 9.24 5.22 -4.28
C PHE A 187 7.81 4.74 -4.11
N TYR A 188 7.38 3.83 -4.99
CA TYR A 188 6.02 3.30 -5.01
C TYR A 188 5.89 1.88 -5.60
N THR A 189 6.86 1.42 -6.40
CA THR A 189 6.82 0.12 -7.07
C THR A 189 8.07 -0.70 -6.77
N ILE A 190 8.00 -2.01 -7.05
CA ILE A 190 9.16 -2.91 -6.85
C ILE A 190 10.31 -2.57 -7.81
N GLU A 191 9.99 -2.14 -9.02
CA GLU A 191 10.97 -1.74 -10.04
C GLU A 191 11.76 -0.51 -9.55
N GLN A 192 11.05 0.50 -9.01
CA GLN A 192 11.63 1.69 -8.41
C GLN A 192 12.48 1.36 -7.17
N CYS A 193 12.05 0.38 -6.38
CA CYS A 193 12.85 -0.13 -5.26
C CYS A 193 14.17 -0.75 -5.74
N TYR A 194 14.17 -1.53 -6.83
CA TYR A 194 15.39 -2.09 -7.41
C TYR A 194 16.30 -1.00 -8.00
N GLU A 195 15.72 0.04 -8.58
CA GLU A 195 16.46 1.21 -9.05
C GLU A 195 17.17 1.92 -7.90
N LEU A 196 16.46 2.19 -6.79
CA LEU A 196 17.05 2.73 -5.56
C LEU A 196 18.19 1.87 -5.01
N ARG A 197 18.01 0.54 -4.96
CA ARG A 197 19.07 -0.38 -4.53
C ARG A 197 20.32 -0.29 -5.40
N LYS A 198 20.15 -0.22 -6.71
CA LYS A 198 21.29 -0.01 -7.64
C LYS A 198 21.99 1.32 -7.34
N ARG A 199 21.22 2.38 -7.12
CA ARG A 199 21.79 3.69 -6.79
C ARG A 199 22.51 3.68 -5.46
N PHE A 200 21.98 3.06 -4.42
CA PHE A 200 22.67 2.89 -3.13
C PHE A 200 24.04 2.20 -3.29
N ASN A 201 24.15 1.15 -4.11
CA ASN A 201 25.41 0.48 -4.36
C ASN A 201 26.42 1.37 -5.10
N VAL A 202 25.96 2.21 -6.02
CA VAL A 202 26.82 3.22 -6.67
C VAL A 202 27.30 4.25 -5.65
N LEU A 203 26.41 4.75 -4.79
CA LEU A 203 26.76 5.72 -3.76
C LEU A 203 27.73 5.15 -2.70
N ASP A 204 27.61 3.88 -2.34
CA ASP A 204 28.58 3.20 -1.48
C ASP A 204 30.00 3.28 -2.11
N SER A 205 30.11 2.96 -3.42
CA SER A 205 31.40 3.02 -4.14
C SER A 205 31.94 4.44 -4.24
N ILE A 206 31.09 5.44 -4.45
CA ILE A 206 31.48 6.86 -4.47
C ILE A 206 31.99 7.27 -3.08
N SER A 207 31.27 6.92 -2.01
CA SER A 207 31.62 7.24 -0.63
C SER A 207 32.98 6.64 -0.21
N GLU A 208 33.29 5.41 -0.65
CA GLU A 208 34.58 4.76 -0.38
C GLU A 208 35.76 5.41 -1.11
N ASN A 209 35.51 6.02 -2.26
CA ASN A 209 36.55 6.63 -3.10
C ASN A 209 36.70 8.14 -2.87
N LYS A 210 35.80 8.81 -2.16
CA LYS A 210 35.91 10.24 -1.80
C LYS A 210 37.08 10.44 -0.85
N LYS A 211 38.11 11.20 -1.31
CA LYS A 211 39.31 11.54 -0.54
C LYS A 211 39.10 12.63 0.50
N ASP A 212 38.07 13.44 0.38
CA ASP A 212 37.87 14.68 1.12
C ASP A 212 36.80 14.63 2.21
N GLY A 213 36.18 13.48 2.48
CA GLY A 213 35.26 13.33 3.60
C GLY A 213 33.92 14.07 3.49
N ASP A 214 33.60 14.67 2.32
CA ASP A 214 32.31 15.32 2.11
C ASP A 214 31.17 14.30 2.11
N PRO A 215 30.10 14.53 2.88
CA PRO A 215 28.97 13.60 2.94
C PRO A 215 28.26 13.53 1.59
N LEU A 216 27.62 12.38 1.32
CA LEU A 216 26.66 12.24 0.23
C LEU A 216 25.43 13.11 0.52
N LYS A 217 24.90 13.77 -0.49
CA LYS A 217 23.72 14.63 -0.38
C LYS A 217 22.49 13.89 -0.91
N VAL A 218 21.52 13.64 -0.06
CA VAL A 218 20.24 13.00 -0.44
C VAL A 218 19.10 13.96 -0.20
N VAL A 219 18.29 14.18 -1.23
CA VAL A 219 17.06 14.98 -1.12
C VAL A 219 15.85 14.05 -1.24
N ILE A 220 14.93 14.19 -0.30
CA ILE A 220 13.67 13.39 -0.27
C ILE A 220 12.49 14.34 -0.33
N ILE A 221 11.59 14.12 -1.28
CA ILE A 221 10.41 14.97 -1.49
C ILE A 221 9.18 14.27 -0.92
N GLY A 222 8.52 14.93 0.04
CA GLY A 222 7.29 14.48 0.68
C GLY A 222 7.44 14.15 2.16
N GLY A 223 6.79 14.93 3.03
CA GLY A 223 6.84 14.78 4.49
C GLY A 223 5.75 13.86 5.07
N GLY A 224 5.18 12.95 4.28
CA GLY A 224 4.28 11.89 4.75
C GLY A 224 5.02 10.70 5.36
N TYR A 225 4.29 9.62 5.66
CA TYR A 225 4.87 8.38 6.20
C TYR A 225 6.05 7.88 5.38
N SER A 226 5.85 7.70 4.06
CA SER A 226 6.91 7.17 3.17
C SER A 226 8.18 8.02 3.16
N GLY A 227 8.05 9.35 3.19
CA GLY A 227 9.22 10.24 3.20
C GLY A 227 9.99 10.19 4.52
N VAL A 228 9.29 10.13 5.64
CA VAL A 228 9.92 10.01 6.97
C VAL A 228 10.60 8.64 7.11
N GLU A 229 9.91 7.56 6.74
CA GLU A 229 10.45 6.20 6.75
C GLU A 229 11.67 6.08 5.84
N MET A 230 11.59 6.59 4.61
CA MET A 230 12.71 6.58 3.66
C MET A 230 13.90 7.42 4.17
N SER A 231 13.65 8.56 4.80
CA SER A 231 14.74 9.39 5.33
C SER A 231 15.57 8.65 6.36
N LEU A 232 14.93 7.99 7.32
CA LEU A 232 15.62 7.26 8.39
C LEU A 232 16.29 5.98 7.88
N ASN A 233 15.61 5.21 7.04
CA ASN A 233 16.17 3.98 6.49
C ASN A 233 17.30 4.23 5.48
N THR A 234 17.21 5.30 4.66
CA THR A 234 18.28 5.69 3.75
C THR A 234 19.53 6.14 4.50
N LEU A 235 19.36 6.94 5.58
CA LEU A 235 20.48 7.36 6.42
C LEU A 235 21.22 6.15 7.02
N GLU A 236 20.46 5.20 7.57
CA GLU A 236 21.02 3.98 8.16
C GLU A 236 21.70 3.10 7.09
N ARG A 237 21.08 2.94 5.92
CA ARG A 237 21.61 2.14 4.80
C ARG A 237 22.94 2.70 4.26
N LEU A 238 23.09 4.01 4.17
CA LEU A 238 24.28 4.67 3.64
C LEU A 238 25.34 4.96 4.71
N GLY A 239 25.18 4.49 5.93
CA GLY A 239 26.21 4.49 6.96
C GLY A 239 26.17 5.62 7.98
N GLY A 240 25.06 6.36 8.06
CA GLY A 240 24.80 7.32 9.13
C GLY A 240 25.24 8.74 8.84
N GLN A 241 25.07 9.63 9.82
CA GLN A 241 25.26 11.09 9.72
C GLN A 241 26.68 11.54 9.30
N ASP A 242 27.68 10.72 9.58
CA ASP A 242 29.06 11.04 9.22
C ASP A 242 29.32 10.88 7.71
N LYS A 243 28.45 10.16 6.99
CA LYS A 243 28.62 9.85 5.58
C LYS A 243 27.55 10.47 4.68
N VAL A 244 26.39 10.82 5.23
CA VAL A 244 25.23 11.23 4.45
C VAL A 244 24.52 12.42 5.11
N GLU A 245 24.26 13.45 4.32
CA GLU A 245 23.38 14.57 4.66
C GLU A 245 22.03 14.38 3.97
N ILE A 246 20.95 14.28 4.75
CA ILE A 246 19.59 14.13 4.19
C ILE A 246 18.79 15.41 4.40
N THR A 247 18.17 15.90 3.33
CA THR A 247 17.17 16.98 3.36
C THR A 247 15.80 16.44 2.96
N LEU A 248 14.84 16.53 3.87
CA LEU A 248 13.44 16.19 3.63
C LEU A 248 12.66 17.47 3.30
N VAL A 249 12.14 17.57 2.08
CA VAL A 249 11.37 18.74 1.60
C VAL A 249 9.87 18.42 1.65
N ASN A 250 9.10 19.27 2.32
CA ASN A 250 7.66 19.14 2.44
C ASN A 250 6.92 20.45 2.09
N ARG A 251 5.92 20.34 1.22
CA ARG A 251 5.08 21.46 0.80
C ARG A 251 4.21 22.01 1.94
N GLY A 252 3.70 21.12 2.79
CA GLY A 252 2.86 21.48 3.93
C GLY A 252 3.67 22.16 5.06
N ASP A 253 2.97 22.78 5.97
CA ASP A 253 3.51 23.45 7.15
C ASP A 253 4.07 22.48 8.19
N GLU A 254 3.63 21.23 8.16
CA GLU A 254 4.04 20.18 9.07
C GLU A 254 4.25 18.85 8.33
N ILE A 255 5.23 18.06 8.74
CA ILE A 255 5.37 16.67 8.30
C ILE A 255 4.42 15.78 9.09
N LEU A 256 4.04 14.63 8.50
CA LEU A 256 3.11 13.68 9.12
C LEU A 256 1.77 14.33 9.52
N GLN A 257 1.30 15.29 8.73
CA GLN A 257 0.11 16.11 8.99
C GLN A 257 -1.13 15.28 9.34
N TYR A 258 -1.28 14.09 8.77
CA TYR A 258 -2.44 13.21 9.00
C TYR A 258 -2.16 12.09 10.00
N ALA A 259 -0.97 12.06 10.61
CA ALA A 259 -0.62 11.11 11.64
C ALA A 259 -1.20 11.50 12.99
N THR A 260 -1.34 10.52 13.89
CA THR A 260 -1.64 10.79 15.29
C THR A 260 -0.54 11.66 15.92
N ASP A 261 -0.89 12.45 16.93
CA ASP A 261 0.07 13.31 17.63
C ASP A 261 1.28 12.54 18.17
N PHE A 262 1.06 11.30 18.62
CA PHE A 262 2.13 10.42 19.10
C PHE A 262 3.10 10.08 17.97
N ASN A 263 2.62 9.57 16.84
CA ASN A 263 3.46 9.19 15.71
C ASN A 263 4.16 10.40 15.10
N ARG A 264 3.46 11.53 14.98
CA ARG A 264 4.02 12.78 14.46
C ARG A 264 5.18 13.27 15.31
N LYS A 265 4.98 13.42 16.63
CA LYS A 265 6.03 13.85 17.55
C LYS A 265 7.22 12.90 17.56
N THR A 266 6.97 11.60 17.66
CA THR A 266 8.05 10.61 17.66
C THR A 266 8.82 10.63 16.33
N GLY A 267 8.15 10.75 15.20
CA GLY A 267 8.79 10.90 13.88
C GLY A 267 9.65 12.16 13.77
N GLN A 268 9.14 13.32 14.21
CA GLN A 268 9.88 14.59 14.25
C GLN A 268 11.12 14.50 15.14
N GLU A 269 10.99 13.92 16.33
CA GLU A 269 12.11 13.71 17.26
C GLU A 269 13.16 12.78 16.68
N SER A 270 12.75 11.71 16.00
CA SER A 270 13.66 10.76 15.34
C SER A 270 14.43 11.40 14.20
N LEU A 271 13.78 12.19 13.34
CA LEU A 271 14.46 12.93 12.28
C LEU A 271 15.46 13.94 12.85
N LYS A 272 15.08 14.68 13.89
CA LYS A 272 15.94 15.64 14.58
C LYS A 272 17.17 14.95 15.19
N LYS A 273 16.97 13.82 15.89
CA LYS A 273 18.06 13.02 16.49
C LYS A 273 18.99 12.45 15.41
N ALA A 274 18.45 12.10 14.27
CA ALA A 274 19.17 11.61 13.12
C ALA A 274 19.87 12.73 12.30
N GLY A 275 19.80 13.99 12.74
CA GLY A 275 20.42 15.12 12.04
C GLY A 275 19.82 15.42 10.67
N ILE A 276 18.64 14.91 10.36
CA ILE A 276 17.97 15.11 9.07
C ILE A 276 17.37 16.53 9.02
N LYS A 277 17.74 17.28 7.98
CA LYS A 277 17.20 18.63 7.74
C LYS A 277 15.80 18.53 7.18
N VAL A 278 14.83 19.18 7.83
CA VAL A 278 13.43 19.22 7.38
C VAL A 278 13.09 20.64 6.92
N MET A 279 12.62 20.75 5.68
CA MET A 279 12.16 21.99 5.06
C MET A 279 10.66 21.90 4.85
N THR A 280 9.87 22.51 5.71
CA THR A 280 8.41 22.65 5.58
C THR A 280 8.03 23.90 4.81
N ASN A 281 6.75 24.04 4.41
CA ASN A 281 6.27 25.15 3.58
C ASN A 281 7.14 25.39 2.32
N THR A 282 7.71 24.33 1.73
CA THR A 282 8.69 24.44 0.67
C THR A 282 8.23 23.66 -0.56
N ASN A 283 8.07 24.38 -1.67
CA ASN A 283 7.70 23.79 -2.96
C ASN A 283 8.93 23.44 -3.77
N VAL A 284 8.90 22.32 -4.47
CA VAL A 284 9.86 22.00 -5.53
C VAL A 284 9.37 22.66 -6.81
N VAL A 285 10.25 23.43 -7.46
CA VAL A 285 9.93 24.22 -8.67
C VAL A 285 10.43 23.52 -9.91
N GLU A 286 11.66 23.01 -9.86
CA GLU A 286 12.37 22.43 -11.00
C GLU A 286 13.47 21.50 -10.52
N VAL A 287 13.81 20.51 -11.32
CA VAL A 287 14.97 19.65 -11.14
C VAL A 287 15.81 19.69 -12.42
N THR A 288 17.10 19.94 -12.30
CA THR A 288 18.03 20.03 -13.44
C THR A 288 19.25 19.16 -13.20
N SER A 289 20.00 18.86 -14.25
CA SER A 289 21.32 18.25 -14.13
C SER A 289 22.25 19.16 -13.32
N ALA A 290 23.06 18.59 -12.44
CA ALA A 290 24.08 19.37 -11.75
C ALA A 290 25.15 19.85 -12.76
N GLU A 291 25.66 21.08 -12.59
CA GLU A 291 26.79 21.57 -13.37
C GLU A 291 28.07 20.78 -13.02
N ASN A 292 28.88 20.43 -14.02
CA ASN A 292 30.18 19.73 -13.88
C ASN A 292 30.11 18.23 -13.50
N ILE A 293 29.18 17.49 -14.09
CA ILE A 293 29.16 16.01 -13.95
C ILE A 293 30.28 15.41 -14.82
N ASP A 294 31.15 14.61 -14.21
CA ASP A 294 31.93 13.62 -14.94
C ASP A 294 30.99 12.45 -15.30
N GLU A 295 30.41 12.51 -16.51
CA GLU A 295 29.43 11.55 -17.02
C GLU A 295 29.89 10.08 -16.91
N GLN A 296 31.21 9.85 -16.82
CA GLN A 296 31.77 8.50 -16.69
C GLN A 296 31.74 7.96 -15.25
N SER A 297 31.69 8.83 -14.24
CA SER A 297 31.80 8.43 -12.84
C SER A 297 30.47 8.28 -12.11
N ASP A 298 29.37 8.91 -12.55
CA ASP A 298 28.12 9.00 -11.80
C ASP A 298 26.84 8.67 -12.59
N ASN A 299 26.95 8.16 -13.83
CA ASN A 299 25.81 7.84 -14.69
C ASN A 299 24.77 8.99 -14.84
N GLY A 300 25.19 10.26 -14.66
CA GLY A 300 24.34 11.42 -14.88
C GLY A 300 23.19 11.62 -13.88
N GLN A 301 23.22 11.00 -12.70
CA GLN A 301 22.11 11.10 -11.72
C GLN A 301 22.27 12.20 -10.67
N LYS A 302 23.40 12.92 -10.65
CA LYS A 302 23.50 14.14 -9.84
C LYS A 302 22.59 15.22 -10.37
N CYS A 303 21.83 15.85 -9.47
CA CYS A 303 20.90 16.90 -9.87
C CYS A 303 20.90 18.08 -8.90
N GLU A 304 20.36 19.17 -9.37
CA GLU A 304 20.04 20.35 -8.59
C GLU A 304 18.52 20.46 -8.45
N VAL A 305 18.06 20.56 -7.22
CA VAL A 305 16.63 20.67 -6.89
C VAL A 305 16.37 22.13 -6.48
N LYS A 306 15.69 22.85 -7.35
CA LYS A 306 15.26 24.21 -7.06
C LYS A 306 14.02 24.18 -6.19
N VAL A 307 14.10 24.80 -5.03
CA VAL A 307 13.01 24.87 -4.06
C VAL A 307 12.71 26.32 -3.69
N THR A 308 11.44 26.60 -3.39
CA THR A 308 10.98 27.91 -2.97
C THR A 308 10.15 27.78 -1.69
N PRO A 309 10.64 28.32 -0.56
CA PRO A 309 9.84 28.45 0.65
C PRO A 309 8.65 29.39 0.41
N SER A 310 7.46 28.94 0.78
CA SER A 310 6.23 29.75 0.61
C SER A 310 6.22 31.03 1.46
N THR A 311 7.10 31.11 2.47
CA THR A 311 7.18 32.25 3.41
C THR A 311 8.07 33.37 2.92
N SER A 312 9.21 33.09 2.24
CA SER A 312 10.15 34.10 1.76
C SER A 312 10.03 34.35 0.25
N GLY A 313 9.64 33.34 -0.52
CA GLY A 313 9.65 33.40 -1.98
C GLY A 313 11.05 33.31 -2.61
N ASP A 314 12.11 33.25 -1.80
CA ASP A 314 13.48 33.16 -2.29
C ASP A 314 13.79 31.76 -2.79
N GLU A 315 14.31 31.64 -4.00
CA GLU A 315 14.73 30.36 -4.56
C GLU A 315 16.01 29.87 -3.88
N THR A 316 16.03 28.60 -3.55
CA THR A 316 17.21 27.90 -3.02
C THR A 316 17.50 26.66 -3.88
N ILE A 317 18.77 26.43 -4.19
CA ILE A 317 19.21 25.24 -4.91
C ILE A 317 19.76 24.23 -3.91
N LEU A 318 19.26 23.00 -3.96
CA LEU A 318 19.75 21.86 -3.20
C LEU A 318 20.47 20.92 -4.18
N GLU A 319 21.76 20.69 -3.98
CA GLU A 319 22.48 19.66 -4.70
C GLU A 319 22.07 18.27 -4.17
N ALA A 320 21.92 17.28 -5.06
CA ALA A 320 21.57 15.93 -4.70
C ALA A 320 22.41 14.90 -5.48
N ASP A 321 23.10 14.03 -4.74
CA ASP A 321 23.67 12.79 -5.28
C ASP A 321 22.56 11.72 -5.46
N LEU A 322 21.42 11.87 -4.77
CA LEU A 322 20.21 11.06 -4.90
C LEU A 322 18.98 11.89 -4.59
N LEU A 323 18.02 11.90 -5.50
CA LEU A 323 16.69 12.49 -5.29
C LEU A 323 15.63 11.40 -5.24
N ILE A 324 14.95 11.27 -4.08
CA ILE A 324 13.86 10.31 -3.87
C ILE A 324 12.52 11.05 -3.85
N TRP A 325 11.53 10.55 -4.61
CA TRP A 325 10.23 11.16 -4.70
C TRP A 325 9.15 10.30 -4.02
N THR A 326 8.54 10.81 -2.95
CA THR A 326 7.47 10.12 -2.21
C THR A 326 6.16 10.91 -2.15
N ALA A 327 6.10 12.06 -2.82
CA ALA A 327 4.99 13.00 -2.75
C ALA A 327 4.05 12.93 -3.97
N GLY A 328 2.84 13.44 -3.80
CA GLY A 328 1.93 13.75 -4.90
C GLY A 328 1.21 12.54 -5.48
N ALA A 329 0.77 11.60 -4.65
CA ALA A 329 -0.08 10.51 -5.11
C ALA A 329 -1.39 11.07 -5.72
N THR A 330 -1.62 10.76 -6.99
CA THR A 330 -2.83 11.10 -7.73
C THR A 330 -3.53 9.84 -8.21
N SER A 331 -4.84 9.89 -8.36
CA SER A 331 -5.59 8.75 -8.91
C SER A 331 -5.05 8.37 -10.30
N THR A 332 -4.69 7.10 -10.50
CA THR A 332 -4.21 6.58 -11.79
C THR A 332 -5.22 6.77 -12.93
N ASN A 333 -6.46 7.04 -12.60
CA ASN A 333 -7.53 7.31 -13.57
C ASN A 333 -7.42 8.67 -14.27
N THR A 334 -6.53 9.58 -13.81
CA THR A 334 -6.30 10.89 -14.43
C THR A 334 -5.21 10.87 -15.49
N GLN A 335 -4.28 9.92 -15.41
CA GLN A 335 -3.18 9.81 -16.34
C GLN A 335 -3.54 8.90 -17.53
N ARG A 336 -3.81 9.52 -18.70
CA ARG A 336 -3.86 8.89 -20.02
C ARG A 336 -4.66 7.58 -20.11
N GLY A 337 -5.98 7.71 -20.27
CA GLY A 337 -6.75 6.69 -21.02
C GLY A 337 -7.21 5.45 -20.26
N VAL A 338 -6.85 5.24 -19.02
CA VAL A 338 -7.40 4.14 -18.25
C VAL A 338 -8.81 4.52 -17.81
N LEU A 339 -9.81 4.02 -18.50
CA LEU A 339 -11.22 4.33 -18.31
C LEU A 339 -11.62 5.70 -18.93
N ASN A 340 -11.53 5.84 -20.25
CA ASN A 340 -12.18 6.90 -21.05
C ASN A 340 -13.71 6.84 -20.89
N SER A 341 -14.19 6.63 -19.69
CA SER A 341 -15.59 6.50 -19.38
C SER A 341 -16.15 7.82 -18.85
N ILE A 342 -17.41 8.04 -19.13
CA ILE A 342 -18.24 9.13 -18.61
C ILE A 342 -18.45 8.99 -17.07
N LEU A 343 -17.62 8.21 -16.39
CA LEU A 343 -17.77 7.97 -14.94
C LEU A 343 -17.47 9.24 -14.14
N PRO A 344 -18.35 9.63 -13.21
CA PRO A 344 -18.20 10.85 -12.41
C PRO A 344 -16.93 10.83 -11.57
N ARG A 345 -16.15 11.92 -11.63
CA ARG A 345 -14.89 12.10 -10.91
C ARG A 345 -14.91 13.37 -10.07
N ASP A 346 -14.10 13.38 -9.03
CA ASP A 346 -13.79 14.60 -8.27
C ASP A 346 -12.66 15.39 -8.94
N GLU A 347 -12.31 16.54 -8.36
CA GLU A 347 -11.24 17.43 -8.85
C GLU A 347 -9.85 16.75 -8.87
N SER A 348 -9.66 15.71 -8.04
CA SER A 348 -8.43 14.90 -8.00
C SER A 348 -8.49 13.69 -8.94
N GLY A 349 -9.51 13.58 -9.80
CA GLY A 349 -9.71 12.49 -10.74
C GLY A 349 -10.21 11.17 -10.12
N ARG A 350 -10.57 11.15 -8.83
CA ARG A 350 -11.08 9.96 -8.15
C ARG A 350 -12.54 9.74 -8.52
N LEU A 351 -12.92 8.48 -8.66
CA LEU A 351 -14.31 8.09 -8.93
C LEU A 351 -15.22 8.44 -7.75
N VAL A 352 -16.31 9.15 -8.01
CA VAL A 352 -17.27 9.54 -6.99
C VAL A 352 -18.17 8.36 -6.65
N THR A 353 -18.13 7.91 -5.39
CA THR A 353 -18.92 6.79 -4.89
C THR A 353 -19.93 7.21 -3.82
N GLY A 354 -20.94 6.38 -3.59
CA GLY A 354 -21.80 6.42 -2.42
C GLY A 354 -21.25 5.58 -1.25
N LYS A 355 -22.00 5.50 -0.14
CA LYS A 355 -21.68 4.62 1.00
C LYS A 355 -21.63 3.13 0.63
N LEU A 356 -22.32 2.73 -0.43
CA LEU A 356 -22.33 1.36 -0.95
C LEU A 356 -21.11 1.07 -1.84
N MET A 357 -20.17 2.01 -1.97
CA MET A 357 -19.02 1.99 -2.89
C MET A 357 -19.38 1.84 -4.37
N ARG A 358 -20.67 1.95 -4.70
CA ARG A 358 -21.13 2.00 -6.08
C ARG A 358 -20.76 3.35 -6.68
N VAL A 359 -20.19 3.33 -7.87
CA VAL A 359 -19.85 4.52 -8.63
C VAL A 359 -21.15 5.24 -9.00
N ARG A 360 -21.16 6.54 -8.84
CA ARG A 360 -22.35 7.37 -9.11
C ARG A 360 -22.79 7.20 -10.55
N ASP A 361 -24.11 7.23 -10.75
CA ASP A 361 -24.77 7.11 -12.07
C ASP A 361 -24.49 5.76 -12.79
N THR A 362 -24.16 4.71 -12.00
CA THR A 362 -24.05 3.32 -12.49
C THR A 362 -24.83 2.37 -11.59
N GLU A 363 -25.17 1.19 -12.11
CA GLU A 363 -25.91 0.17 -11.35
C GLU A 363 -25.01 -0.97 -10.86
N ASN A 364 -24.00 -1.36 -11.63
CA ASN A 364 -23.18 -2.55 -11.45
C ASN A 364 -21.66 -2.26 -11.41
N VAL A 365 -21.26 -0.98 -11.31
CA VAL A 365 -19.85 -0.58 -11.20
C VAL A 365 -19.57 -0.05 -9.82
N PHE A 366 -18.54 -0.59 -9.18
CA PHE A 366 -18.07 -0.23 -7.84
C PHE A 366 -16.64 0.28 -7.90
N ALA A 367 -16.22 1.05 -6.89
CA ALA A 367 -14.83 1.48 -6.78
C ALA A 367 -14.38 1.48 -5.32
N VAL A 368 -13.12 1.03 -5.09
CA VAL A 368 -12.52 0.90 -3.77
C VAL A 368 -11.08 1.43 -3.75
N GLY A 369 -10.60 1.80 -2.57
CA GLY A 369 -9.24 2.33 -2.38
C GLY A 369 -9.05 3.73 -2.95
N ASP A 370 -7.79 4.09 -3.20
CA ASP A 370 -7.35 5.46 -3.49
C ASP A 370 -7.89 6.05 -4.79
N CYS A 371 -8.33 5.21 -5.73
CA CYS A 371 -8.99 5.65 -6.97
C CYS A 371 -10.43 6.11 -6.75
N SER A 372 -10.98 5.96 -5.55
CA SER A 372 -12.38 6.28 -5.22
C SER A 372 -12.50 7.31 -4.12
N ARG A 373 -13.62 8.05 -4.11
CA ARG A 373 -13.98 8.98 -3.06
C ARG A 373 -15.46 8.93 -2.74
N ALA A 374 -15.78 8.59 -1.50
CA ALA A 374 -17.14 8.71 -1.00
C ALA A 374 -17.53 10.18 -0.87
N ARG A 375 -18.64 10.59 -1.52
CA ARG A 375 -19.04 12.00 -1.63
C ARG A 375 -19.29 12.68 -0.27
N LYS A 376 -19.91 11.98 0.68
CA LYS A 376 -20.31 12.56 1.97
C LYS A 376 -19.24 12.45 3.03
N VAL A 377 -18.45 11.39 3.02
CA VAL A 377 -17.39 11.11 4.01
C VAL A 377 -16.18 10.61 3.26
N PRO A 378 -15.25 11.50 2.89
CA PRO A 378 -14.01 11.08 2.25
C PRO A 378 -13.15 10.30 3.27
N TYR A 379 -12.71 9.12 2.87
CA TYR A 379 -11.77 8.32 3.64
C TYR A 379 -10.33 8.63 3.22
N ALA A 380 -9.38 8.43 4.12
CA ALA A 380 -7.97 8.55 3.82
C ALA A 380 -7.54 7.50 2.77
N ALA A 381 -6.62 7.89 1.88
CA ALA A 381 -6.00 6.99 0.90
C ALA A 381 -4.97 6.10 1.62
N THR A 382 -5.43 4.99 2.18
CA THR A 382 -4.60 4.04 2.92
C THR A 382 -4.94 2.60 2.57
N ALA A 383 -3.95 1.72 2.67
CA ALA A 383 -4.16 0.28 2.53
C ALA A 383 -5.24 -0.25 3.49
N GLN A 384 -5.32 0.30 4.70
CA GLN A 384 -6.31 -0.09 5.71
C GLN A 384 -7.75 0.19 5.26
N VAL A 385 -8.02 1.35 4.67
CA VAL A 385 -9.33 1.69 4.09
C VAL A 385 -9.64 0.75 2.92
N ALA A 386 -8.70 0.55 2.00
CA ALA A 386 -8.90 -0.30 0.83
C ALA A 386 -9.21 -1.77 1.19
N ILE A 387 -8.49 -2.33 2.18
CA ILE A 387 -8.71 -3.69 2.70
C ILE A 387 -10.10 -3.84 3.33
N GLN A 388 -10.54 -2.84 4.11
CA GLN A 388 -11.86 -2.88 4.75
C GLN A 388 -13.01 -2.65 3.77
N GLN A 389 -12.80 -1.88 2.71
CA GLN A 389 -13.79 -1.68 1.64
C GLN A 389 -14.02 -2.95 0.82
N ALA A 390 -13.00 -3.77 0.63
CA ALA A 390 -13.03 -4.93 -0.26
C ALA A 390 -14.17 -5.93 0.03
N PRO A 391 -14.36 -6.45 1.26
CA PRO A 391 -15.46 -7.40 1.54
C PRO A 391 -16.83 -6.77 1.40
N VAL A 392 -16.99 -5.47 1.69
CA VAL A 392 -18.27 -4.77 1.52
C VAL A 392 -18.58 -4.55 0.04
N ALA A 393 -17.57 -4.21 -0.78
CA ALA A 393 -17.73 -4.13 -2.23
C ALA A 393 -18.08 -5.50 -2.83
N ALA A 394 -17.38 -6.56 -2.41
CA ALA A 394 -17.67 -7.93 -2.86
C ALA A 394 -19.11 -8.33 -2.56
N TRP A 395 -19.59 -8.06 -1.33
CA TRP A 395 -20.99 -8.32 -0.98
C TRP A 395 -21.96 -7.50 -1.83
N ASN A 396 -21.69 -6.24 -2.06
CA ASN A 396 -22.57 -5.37 -2.85
C ASN A 396 -22.60 -5.77 -4.33
N VAL A 397 -21.49 -6.28 -4.87
CA VAL A 397 -21.45 -6.91 -6.19
C VAL A 397 -22.33 -8.17 -6.20
N PHE A 398 -22.16 -9.04 -5.21
CA PHE A 398 -22.97 -10.26 -5.06
C PHE A 398 -24.47 -9.91 -5.02
N ALA A 399 -24.87 -9.00 -4.14
CA ALA A 399 -26.26 -8.56 -4.02
C ALA A 399 -26.80 -8.01 -5.33
N THR A 400 -26.00 -7.20 -6.06
CA THR A 400 -26.37 -6.65 -7.37
C THR A 400 -26.62 -7.76 -8.38
N VAL A 401 -25.70 -8.70 -8.51
CA VAL A 401 -25.80 -9.82 -9.45
C VAL A 401 -26.99 -10.74 -9.12
N MET A 402 -27.18 -11.07 -7.84
CA MET A 402 -28.28 -11.92 -7.40
C MET A 402 -29.63 -11.27 -7.68
N ASN A 403 -29.78 -9.98 -7.35
CA ASN A 403 -31.02 -9.24 -7.56
C ASN A 403 -31.34 -9.04 -9.06
N SER A 404 -30.35 -8.73 -9.89
CA SER A 404 -30.54 -8.55 -11.34
C SER A 404 -30.99 -9.84 -12.02
N ARG A 405 -30.66 -11.00 -11.46
CA ARG A 405 -31.09 -12.32 -11.93
C ARG A 405 -32.36 -12.83 -11.25
N GLY A 406 -33.09 -11.96 -10.57
CA GLY A 406 -34.36 -12.28 -9.93
C GLY A 406 -34.23 -13.22 -8.71
N ARG A 407 -33.00 -13.46 -8.23
CA ARG A 407 -32.78 -14.27 -7.02
C ARG A 407 -33.16 -13.49 -5.77
N ARG A 408 -33.66 -14.19 -4.78
CA ARG A 408 -34.06 -13.60 -3.52
C ARG A 408 -33.33 -14.30 -2.37
N ASP A 409 -33.24 -13.62 -1.25
CA ASP A 409 -32.71 -14.19 -0.03
C ASP A 409 -33.71 -15.21 0.54
N ARG A 410 -33.43 -15.81 1.70
CA ARG A 410 -34.30 -16.81 2.33
C ARG A 410 -35.63 -16.29 2.85
N SER A 411 -35.73 -14.98 3.09
CA SER A 411 -36.97 -14.32 3.45
C SER A 411 -37.84 -14.04 2.21
N GLY A 412 -37.34 -14.32 1.00
CA GLY A 412 -37.98 -13.97 -0.26
C GLY A 412 -37.78 -12.50 -0.66
N GLU A 413 -36.89 -11.77 0.03
CA GLU A 413 -36.59 -10.38 -0.23
C GLU A 413 -35.33 -10.23 -1.15
N GLU A 414 -35.14 -9.05 -1.67
CA GLU A 414 -33.89 -8.68 -2.37
C GLU A 414 -32.71 -8.70 -1.40
N TYR A 415 -31.55 -9.14 -1.91
CA TYR A 415 -30.30 -9.04 -1.16
C TYR A 415 -29.97 -7.58 -0.86
N LYS A 416 -29.90 -7.22 0.43
CA LYS A 416 -29.61 -5.84 0.87
C LYS A 416 -28.13 -5.53 0.70
N MET A 417 -27.82 -4.41 0.07
CA MET A 417 -26.46 -3.88 0.01
C MET A 417 -26.04 -3.31 1.36
N LEU A 418 -24.75 -3.43 1.69
CA LEU A 418 -24.17 -2.96 2.93
C LEU A 418 -23.47 -1.63 2.75
N PRO A 419 -23.73 -0.63 3.63
CA PRO A 419 -22.93 0.58 3.66
C PRO A 419 -21.53 0.30 4.23
N PHE A 420 -20.52 0.95 3.68
CA PHE A 420 -19.18 0.92 4.24
C PHE A 420 -19.07 1.89 5.41
N GLU A 421 -18.52 1.41 6.51
CA GLU A 421 -18.13 2.18 7.69
C GLU A 421 -16.69 1.84 8.04
N TYR A 422 -15.84 2.85 8.08
CA TYR A 422 -14.43 2.68 8.37
C TYR A 422 -14.19 2.52 9.88
N LEU A 423 -13.47 1.49 10.25
CA LEU A 423 -12.96 1.29 11.59
C LEU A 423 -11.47 1.66 11.63
N ASP A 424 -11.15 2.73 12.34
CA ASP A 424 -9.76 3.11 12.56
C ASP A 424 -9.08 2.12 13.52
N LEU A 425 -8.12 1.38 13.00
CA LEU A 425 -7.35 0.38 13.76
C LEU A 425 -6.04 0.97 14.30
N GLY A 426 -5.80 2.25 14.03
CA GLY A 426 -4.56 2.91 14.34
C GLY A 426 -3.54 2.84 13.19
N GLU A 427 -2.36 3.28 13.47
CA GLU A 427 -1.29 3.49 12.50
C GLU A 427 0.07 3.06 13.04
N MET A 428 0.95 2.71 12.14
CA MET A 428 2.30 2.23 12.45
C MET A 428 3.30 2.85 11.48
N MET A 429 4.48 3.16 11.96
CA MET A 429 5.56 3.74 11.15
C MET A 429 6.90 3.14 11.59
N THR A 430 7.80 2.88 10.62
CA THR A 430 9.18 2.56 10.94
C THR A 430 10.01 3.82 11.16
N LEU A 431 11.00 3.73 12.03
CA LEU A 431 11.95 4.80 12.33
C LEU A 431 13.40 4.32 12.19
N GLY A 432 13.62 3.36 11.30
CA GLY A 432 14.86 2.64 11.06
C GLY A 432 14.69 1.13 11.21
N SER A 433 15.76 0.36 11.10
CA SER A 433 15.72 -1.12 11.09
C SER A 433 15.17 -1.72 12.39
N ASP A 434 15.48 -1.12 13.52
CA ASP A 434 15.15 -1.62 14.85
C ASP A 434 14.21 -0.72 15.66
N ASP A 435 13.68 0.35 15.07
CA ASP A 435 12.77 1.28 15.71
C ASP A 435 11.47 1.47 14.90
N ALA A 436 10.36 1.66 15.61
CA ALA A 436 9.06 1.91 15.01
C ALA A 436 8.12 2.60 16.01
N THR A 437 6.99 3.12 15.51
CA THR A 437 5.87 3.55 16.32
C THR A 437 4.61 2.77 15.99
N ILE A 438 3.78 2.57 16.99
CA ILE A 438 2.42 2.05 16.87
C ILE A 438 1.50 2.92 17.71
N SER A 439 0.44 3.45 17.12
CA SER A 439 -0.65 4.12 17.80
C SER A 439 -1.97 3.47 17.42
N SER A 440 -2.75 3.00 18.38
CA SER A 440 -4.00 2.26 18.14
C SER A 440 -5.07 2.58 19.17
N LEU A 441 -6.33 2.18 18.89
CA LEU A 441 -7.49 2.38 19.77
C LEU A 441 -7.65 3.85 20.19
N GLY A 442 -7.55 4.77 19.24
CA GLY A 442 -7.67 6.20 19.52
C GLY A 442 -6.56 6.75 20.42
N GLY A 443 -5.37 6.14 20.41
CA GLY A 443 -4.21 6.54 21.21
C GLY A 443 -4.11 5.89 22.60
N LEU A 444 -5.01 4.96 22.94
CA LEU A 444 -4.93 4.19 24.19
C LEU A 444 -3.74 3.22 24.22
N VAL A 445 -3.34 2.72 23.04
CA VAL A 445 -2.15 1.88 22.88
C VAL A 445 -1.12 2.66 22.07
N GLN A 446 0.00 2.99 22.72
CA GLN A 446 1.13 3.69 22.11
C GLN A 446 2.42 2.92 22.43
N LEU A 447 3.16 2.54 21.40
CA LEU A 447 4.44 1.84 21.51
C LEU A 447 5.45 2.52 20.60
N ASN A 448 6.71 2.56 21.05
CA ASN A 448 7.85 2.93 20.23
C ASN A 448 9.06 2.04 20.53
N GLY A 449 10.12 2.19 19.76
CA GLY A 449 11.36 1.45 19.91
C GLY A 449 11.31 0.01 19.37
N PRO A 450 12.26 -0.84 19.78
CA PRO A 450 12.42 -2.21 19.25
C PRO A 450 11.19 -3.11 19.44
N ALA A 451 10.44 -2.92 20.54
CA ALA A 451 9.22 -3.68 20.79
C ALA A 451 8.14 -3.35 19.77
N ALA A 452 8.00 -2.07 19.39
CA ALA A 452 7.09 -1.64 18.35
C ALA A 452 7.52 -2.16 16.96
N SER A 453 8.82 -2.19 16.64
CA SER A 453 9.35 -2.75 15.41
C SER A 453 8.99 -4.23 15.24
N ILE A 454 9.14 -5.04 16.31
CA ILE A 454 8.75 -6.46 16.30
C ILE A 454 7.24 -6.61 16.13
N ALA A 455 6.45 -5.86 16.92
CA ALA A 455 4.98 -5.91 16.86
C ALA A 455 4.46 -5.53 15.47
N ARG A 456 5.00 -4.48 14.85
CA ARG A 456 4.63 -4.02 13.50
C ARG A 456 4.82 -5.12 12.46
N ARG A 457 5.97 -5.81 12.47
CA ARG A 457 6.25 -6.92 11.54
C ARG A 457 5.28 -8.09 11.73
N LEU A 458 4.96 -8.46 12.97
CA LEU A 458 3.97 -9.51 13.26
C LEU A 458 2.57 -9.11 12.79
N ILE A 459 2.17 -7.85 13.02
CA ILE A 459 0.88 -7.33 12.55
C ILE A 459 0.81 -7.36 11.01
N TYR A 460 1.90 -6.98 10.32
CA TYR A 460 1.93 -7.03 8.87
C TYR A 460 1.88 -8.48 8.34
N ALA A 461 2.57 -9.42 8.98
CA ALA A 461 2.48 -10.84 8.62
C ALA A 461 1.04 -11.37 8.69
N VAL A 462 0.28 -10.99 9.74
CA VAL A 462 -1.15 -11.35 9.86
C VAL A 462 -2.03 -10.66 8.82
N ARG A 463 -1.62 -9.48 8.33
CA ARG A 463 -2.36 -8.68 7.34
C ARG A 463 -1.99 -8.99 5.89
N MET A 464 -1.07 -9.92 5.65
CA MET A 464 -0.80 -10.39 4.30
C MET A 464 -2.07 -10.95 3.65
N PRO A 465 -2.22 -10.82 2.33
CA PRO A 465 -3.45 -11.21 1.63
C PRO A 465 -3.86 -12.67 1.82
N THR A 466 -2.89 -13.56 2.03
CA THR A 466 -3.13 -14.99 2.29
C THR A 466 -2.39 -15.46 3.55
N VAL A 467 -2.94 -16.49 4.22
CA VAL A 467 -2.30 -17.11 5.39
C VAL A 467 -0.90 -17.64 5.05
N ARG A 468 -0.74 -18.25 3.88
CA ARG A 468 0.55 -18.75 3.38
C ARG A 468 1.59 -17.64 3.31
N GLN A 469 1.22 -16.50 2.72
CA GLN A 469 2.09 -15.33 2.63
C GLN A 469 2.45 -14.78 4.02
N GLY A 470 1.48 -14.70 4.92
CA GLY A 470 1.72 -14.26 6.30
C GLY A 470 2.71 -15.15 7.05
N VAL A 471 2.59 -16.47 6.91
CA VAL A 471 3.54 -17.43 7.49
C VAL A 471 4.94 -17.27 6.88
N THR A 472 5.05 -17.12 5.56
CA THR A 472 6.33 -16.89 4.87
C THR A 472 7.01 -15.63 5.41
N ALA A 473 6.29 -14.51 5.46
CA ALA A 473 6.80 -13.23 5.98
C ALA A 473 7.27 -13.34 7.45
N ALA A 474 6.51 -14.01 8.30
CA ALA A 474 6.89 -14.22 9.71
C ALA A 474 8.14 -15.08 9.88
N VAL A 475 8.27 -16.17 9.11
CA VAL A 475 9.42 -17.09 9.19
C VAL A 475 10.68 -16.42 8.65
N GLU A 476 10.63 -15.77 7.50
CA GLU A 476 11.79 -15.12 6.89
C GLU A 476 12.29 -13.94 7.73
N SER A 477 11.39 -13.08 8.24
CA SER A 477 11.80 -11.95 9.09
C SER A 477 12.48 -12.41 10.37
N THR A 478 12.02 -13.52 10.98
CA THR A 478 12.62 -14.11 12.18
C THR A 478 13.99 -14.73 11.86
N GLY A 479 14.10 -15.43 10.73
CA GLY A 479 15.35 -16.07 10.29
C GLY A 479 16.47 -15.05 10.04
N ARG A 480 16.18 -13.94 9.38
CA ARG A 480 17.15 -12.85 9.11
C ARG A 480 17.68 -12.21 10.40
N ARG A 481 16.81 -11.89 11.35
CA ARG A 481 17.24 -11.32 12.65
C ARG A 481 18.16 -12.25 13.45
N VAL A 482 17.90 -13.56 13.41
CA VAL A 482 18.77 -14.55 14.07
C VAL A 482 20.13 -14.60 13.39
N SER A 483 20.21 -14.52 12.06
CA SER A 483 21.47 -14.49 11.31
C SER A 483 22.24 -13.19 11.53
N SER A 484 21.59 -12.04 11.47
CA SER A 484 22.21 -10.72 11.72
C SER A 484 22.75 -10.60 13.16
N ALA A 485 21.97 -11.06 14.15
CA ALA A 485 22.43 -11.09 15.54
C ALA A 485 23.64 -12.04 15.76
N ARG A 486 23.74 -13.13 14.99
CA ARG A 486 24.91 -14.02 15.00
C ARG A 486 26.14 -13.38 14.35
N GLN A 487 25.95 -12.70 13.21
CA GLN A 487 27.04 -11.97 12.55
C GLN A 487 27.55 -10.80 13.40
N GLY A 488 26.69 -9.97 13.96
CA GLY A 488 27.07 -8.89 14.87
C GLY A 488 27.82 -9.38 16.09
N ARG A 489 27.43 -10.54 16.66
CA ARG A 489 28.19 -11.18 17.77
C ARG A 489 29.56 -11.72 17.32
N GLN A 490 29.69 -12.21 16.10
CA GLN A 490 30.98 -12.66 15.55
C GLN A 490 31.92 -11.49 15.28
N ASP A 491 31.41 -10.38 14.74
CA ASP A 491 32.19 -9.17 14.49
C ASP A 491 32.63 -8.49 15.79
N GLN A 492 31.76 -8.48 16.81
CA GLN A 492 32.11 -8.00 18.15
C GLN A 492 33.19 -8.87 18.83
N LYS A 493 33.12 -10.20 18.63
CA LYS A 493 34.17 -11.10 19.09
C LYS A 493 35.49 -10.91 18.33
N ARG A 494 35.44 -10.70 17.01
CA ARG A 494 36.62 -10.38 16.19
C ARG A 494 37.28 -9.05 16.59
N ARG A 495 36.45 -8.00 16.85
CA ARG A 495 36.95 -6.70 17.34
C ARG A 495 37.58 -6.82 18.74
N LYS A 496 36.96 -7.55 19.67
CA LYS A 496 37.53 -7.83 21.00
C LYS A 496 38.80 -8.70 20.94
N GLY A 497 38.88 -9.69 20.06
CA GLY A 497 40.06 -10.52 19.85
C GLY A 497 41.24 -9.75 19.23
N LYS A 498 41.01 -8.71 18.41
CA LYS A 498 42.09 -7.83 17.92
C LYS A 498 42.63 -6.87 18.97
N LEU A 499 41.85 -6.50 20.00
CA LEU A 499 42.26 -5.63 21.09
C LEU A 499 43.12 -6.35 22.17
N VAL A 500 43.12 -7.69 22.20
CA VAL A 500 43.89 -8.48 23.20
C VAL A 500 45.32 -8.81 22.69
N ASN A 501 45.59 -8.61 21.40
CA ASN A 501 46.92 -8.91 20.81
C ASN A 501 47.86 -7.68 20.70
N TRP A 502 47.58 -6.60 21.41
CA TRP A 502 48.45 -5.45 21.56
C TRP A 502 48.77 -5.22 23.07
N LYS A 503 49.46 -6.18 23.68
CA LYS A 503 50.23 -5.98 24.91
C LYS A 503 51.56 -6.75 24.82
#